data_9afa65ec5ab5215fc98dfda336cb3720
#
_entry.id   9afa65ec5ab5215fc98dfda336cb3720
#
_cell.length_a   1.000
_cell.length_b   1.000
_cell.length_c   1.000
_cell.angle_alpha   90.00
_cell.angle_beta   90.00
_cell.angle_gamma   90.00
#
_symmetry.space_group_name_H-M   'P 1'
#
loop_
_entity.id
_entity.type
_entity.pdbx_description
1 polymer ?
#
loop_
_entity_poly.entity_id
_entity_poly.type
_entity_poly.pdbx_seq_one_letter_code
_entity_poly.pdbx_strand_id
1 'polypeptide(L)'
;FERKNLAYIVRPTENKQEELLHILNSVPGCAIVYTRNRKRTREIAELLVNNGITATFYHAGLNNDVKDQRQKSWLTGESRTMVATNAFGMGIDKPDVRIVIHIDMPDSPEAYFQEAGRAGRDGQKAYAVLLYAQSDKTTLNKRISDTFPDKDYIRKVYEDINYYFQMAMGDGMGCTFAFNLDEFCRNFKHFPVQADSALKILTRAGYLEYTDEQDNASRILFTMKRDELYKLHENDTDTEKLINIILRSYTGLFTDYAYINEDSLVIRSGLTRQRIYEILLALTRRH
;
A
#
# COMPACT_ATOMS: atom_id res chain seq x y z
N PHE A 1 -24.19 8.63 11.03
CA PHE A 1 -23.83 9.36 12.27
C PHE A 1 -23.73 10.83 11.97
N GLU A 2 -24.82 11.54 12.17
CA GLU A 2 -24.85 13.00 12.01
C GLU A 2 -24.09 13.65 13.16
N ARG A 3 -23.13 14.56 12.84
CA ARG A 3 -22.41 15.38 13.81
C ARG A 3 -22.84 16.84 13.64
N LYS A 4 -23.68 17.34 14.56
CA LYS A 4 -24.25 18.70 14.49
C LYS A 4 -23.19 19.81 14.57
N ASN A 5 -22.03 19.52 15.13
CA ASN A 5 -20.92 20.47 15.28
C ASN A 5 -19.95 20.51 14.08
N LEU A 6 -20.07 19.59 13.12
CA LEU A 6 -19.17 19.48 11.95
C LEU A 6 -19.91 19.87 10.67
N ALA A 7 -19.48 20.96 10.05
CA ALA A 7 -20.01 21.41 8.77
C ALA A 7 -19.18 20.86 7.62
N TYR A 8 -19.83 20.15 6.68
CA TYR A 8 -19.23 19.68 5.44
C TYR A 8 -19.45 20.71 4.33
N ILE A 9 -18.38 21.16 3.68
CA ILE A 9 -18.40 22.21 2.67
C ILE A 9 -17.62 21.75 1.44
N VAL A 10 -18.22 21.82 0.26
CA VAL A 10 -17.52 21.71 -1.02
C VAL A 10 -17.33 23.11 -1.58
N ARG A 11 -16.08 23.48 -1.84
CA ARG A 11 -15.72 24.82 -2.30
C ARG A 11 -15.12 24.77 -3.70
N PRO A 12 -15.87 25.14 -4.74
CA PRO A 12 -15.34 25.28 -6.08
C PRO A 12 -14.30 26.42 -6.12
N THR A 13 -13.15 26.16 -6.77
CA THR A 13 -12.09 27.15 -6.93
C THR A 13 -11.21 26.83 -8.12
N GLU A 14 -10.73 27.86 -8.82
CA GLU A 14 -9.72 27.71 -9.86
C GLU A 14 -8.29 27.72 -9.27
N ASN A 15 -8.10 28.36 -8.11
CA ASN A 15 -6.81 28.43 -7.42
C ASN A 15 -6.91 27.85 -6.00
N LYS A 16 -6.63 26.56 -5.87
CA LYS A 16 -6.72 25.84 -4.58
C LYS A 16 -5.73 26.36 -3.53
N GLN A 17 -4.57 26.88 -3.94
CA GLN A 17 -3.57 27.38 -2.99
C GLN A 17 -4.01 28.70 -2.35
N GLU A 18 -4.50 29.60 -3.15
CA GLU A 18 -5.04 30.87 -2.67
C GLU A 18 -6.26 30.66 -1.76
N GLU A 19 -7.17 29.79 -2.17
CA GLU A 19 -8.36 29.44 -1.39
C GLU A 19 -7.99 28.76 -0.07
N LEU A 20 -6.97 27.87 -0.07
CA LEU A 20 -6.44 27.27 1.16
C LEU A 20 -5.95 28.33 2.15
N LEU A 21 -5.15 29.29 1.68
CA LEU A 21 -4.64 30.40 2.51
C LEU A 21 -5.77 31.24 3.06
N HIS A 22 -6.76 31.60 2.22
CA HIS A 22 -7.93 32.34 2.62
C HIS A 22 -8.72 31.65 3.73
N ILE A 23 -8.99 30.36 3.57
CA ILE A 23 -9.72 29.56 4.56
C ILE A 23 -8.95 29.44 5.88
N LEU A 24 -7.66 29.12 5.83
CA LEU A 24 -6.85 28.98 7.05
C LEU A 24 -6.69 30.31 7.80
N ASN A 25 -6.67 31.44 7.11
CA ASN A 25 -6.67 32.76 7.75
C ASN A 25 -8.03 33.11 8.35
N SER A 26 -9.13 32.62 7.77
CA SER A 26 -10.50 32.89 8.25
C SER A 26 -10.91 31.99 9.41
N VAL A 27 -10.36 30.78 9.52
CA VAL A 27 -10.72 29.83 10.58
C VAL A 27 -9.49 29.60 11.48
N PRO A 28 -9.40 30.24 12.63
CA PRO A 28 -8.29 30.05 13.57
C PRO A 28 -8.33 28.67 14.22
N GLY A 29 -7.20 28.26 14.81
CA GLY A 29 -7.06 27.00 15.53
C GLY A 29 -6.36 25.90 14.72
N CYS A 30 -6.34 24.70 15.28
CA CYS A 30 -5.63 23.56 14.71
C CYS A 30 -6.26 23.06 13.40
N ALA A 31 -5.42 22.75 12.42
CA ALA A 31 -5.86 22.36 11.08
C ALA A 31 -5.14 21.10 10.58
N ILE A 32 -5.84 20.33 9.75
CA ILE A 32 -5.26 19.24 8.93
C ILE A 32 -5.56 19.54 7.47
N VAL A 33 -4.56 19.39 6.61
CA VAL A 33 -4.70 19.54 5.16
C VAL A 33 -4.30 18.23 4.49
N TYR A 34 -5.24 17.57 3.81
CA TYR A 34 -4.98 16.33 3.12
C TYR A 34 -4.62 16.55 1.65
N THR A 35 -3.52 15.90 1.24
CA THR A 35 -3.08 15.79 -0.15
C THR A 35 -2.83 14.32 -0.49
N ARG A 36 -2.82 13.97 -1.77
CA ARG A 36 -2.54 12.58 -2.19
C ARG A 36 -1.06 12.29 -2.43
N ASN A 37 -0.25 13.31 -2.70
CA ASN A 37 1.13 13.16 -3.14
C ASN A 37 2.11 13.53 -2.02
N ARG A 38 3.07 12.64 -1.73
CA ARG A 38 4.13 12.88 -0.72
C ARG A 38 4.90 14.18 -0.98
N LYS A 39 5.27 14.44 -2.23
CA LYS A 39 5.97 15.67 -2.63
C LYS A 39 5.11 16.91 -2.33
N ARG A 40 3.83 16.84 -2.67
CA ARG A 40 2.89 17.95 -2.47
C ARG A 40 2.64 18.26 -0.99
N THR A 41 2.75 17.28 -0.08
CA THR A 41 2.64 17.56 1.36
C THR A 41 3.70 18.57 1.81
N ARG A 42 4.92 18.40 1.32
CA ARG A 42 6.03 19.30 1.63
C ARG A 42 5.83 20.68 0.98
N GLU A 43 5.51 20.72 -0.31
CA GLU A 43 5.30 21.96 -1.07
C GLU A 43 4.19 22.84 -0.43
N ILE A 44 3.09 22.24 -0.02
CA ILE A 44 1.99 22.96 0.65
C ILE A 44 2.40 23.41 2.06
N ALA A 45 3.12 22.60 2.83
CA ALA A 45 3.61 23.04 4.15
C ALA A 45 4.58 24.22 4.02
N GLU A 46 5.50 24.21 3.05
CA GLU A 46 6.38 25.32 2.75
C GLU A 46 5.62 26.56 2.29
N LEU A 47 4.60 26.40 1.44
CA LEU A 47 3.70 27.50 1.06
C LEU A 47 3.04 28.15 2.28
N LEU A 48 2.51 27.35 3.21
CA LEU A 48 1.86 27.85 4.42
C LEU A 48 2.83 28.62 5.31
N VAL A 49 4.01 28.09 5.55
CA VAL A 49 5.07 28.72 6.35
C VAL A 49 5.50 30.05 5.73
N ASN A 50 5.69 30.09 4.43
CA ASN A 50 6.06 31.33 3.70
C ASN A 50 4.95 32.40 3.76
N ASN A 51 3.72 32.02 4.06
CA ASN A 51 2.59 32.94 4.26
C ASN A 51 2.21 33.14 5.74
N GLY A 52 3.14 32.85 6.67
CA GLY A 52 2.98 33.13 8.09
C GLY A 52 2.11 32.12 8.86
N ILE A 53 1.75 30.99 8.26
CA ILE A 53 0.97 29.92 8.91
C ILE A 53 1.93 28.81 9.30
N THR A 54 2.11 28.56 10.61
CA THR A 54 2.99 27.48 11.08
C THR A 54 2.43 26.13 10.63
N ALA A 55 3.28 25.37 9.91
CA ALA A 55 2.88 24.10 9.32
C ALA A 55 4.00 23.09 9.34
N THR A 56 3.63 21.83 9.43
CA THR A 56 4.51 20.67 9.23
C THR A 56 3.86 19.68 8.28
N PHE A 57 4.59 18.66 7.82
CA PHE A 57 4.03 17.68 6.90
C PHE A 57 4.30 16.24 7.33
N TYR A 58 3.41 15.32 6.90
CA TYR A 58 3.46 13.91 7.27
C TYR A 58 3.09 13.01 6.09
N HIS A 59 3.88 11.96 5.86
CA HIS A 59 3.58 10.89 4.91
C HIS A 59 4.32 9.60 5.28
N ALA A 60 3.88 8.47 4.76
CA ALA A 60 4.41 7.14 5.08
C ALA A 60 5.92 6.99 4.82
N GLY A 61 6.47 7.69 3.82
CA GLY A 61 7.89 7.63 3.45
C GLY A 61 8.86 8.41 4.35
N LEU A 62 8.40 9.01 5.46
CA LEU A 62 9.28 9.62 6.46
C LEU A 62 9.82 8.57 7.41
N ASN A 63 11.03 8.79 7.95
CA ASN A 63 11.58 7.99 9.05
C ASN A 63 10.73 8.15 10.32
N ASN A 64 10.71 7.13 11.16
CA ASN A 64 9.84 7.11 12.34
C ASN A 64 10.13 8.27 13.31
N ASP A 65 11.40 8.57 13.59
CA ASP A 65 11.79 9.70 14.45
C ASP A 65 11.27 11.05 13.92
N VAL A 66 11.33 11.25 12.60
CA VAL A 66 10.82 12.46 11.96
C VAL A 66 9.28 12.51 12.01
N LYS A 67 8.61 11.36 11.86
CA LYS A 67 7.15 11.26 12.03
C LYS A 67 6.73 11.67 13.44
N ASP A 68 7.39 11.12 14.44
CA ASP A 68 7.10 11.39 15.86
C ASP A 68 7.35 12.85 16.23
N GLN A 69 8.47 13.43 15.79
CA GLN A 69 8.78 14.83 15.99
C GLN A 69 7.73 15.76 15.39
N ARG A 70 7.32 15.51 14.14
CA ARG A 70 6.33 16.35 13.44
C ARG A 70 4.94 16.20 14.02
N GLN A 71 4.57 14.99 14.37
CA GLN A 71 3.31 14.73 15.08
C GLN A 71 3.27 15.43 16.42
N LYS A 72 4.36 15.37 17.20
CA LYS A 72 4.48 16.06 18.49
C LYS A 72 4.36 17.58 18.33
N SER A 73 5.09 18.18 17.37
CA SER A 73 5.02 19.62 17.09
C SER A 73 3.60 20.07 16.77
N TRP A 74 2.83 19.28 16.03
CA TRP A 74 1.43 19.56 15.74
C TRP A 74 0.51 19.32 16.95
N LEU A 75 0.73 18.26 17.73
CA LEU A 75 -0.06 17.97 18.94
C LEU A 75 0.10 19.08 20.00
N THR A 76 1.31 19.61 20.18
CA THR A 76 1.61 20.70 21.13
C THR A 76 1.17 22.08 20.65
N GLY A 77 0.79 22.22 19.37
CA GLY A 77 0.38 23.49 18.76
C GLY A 77 1.54 24.37 18.28
N GLU A 78 2.79 23.91 18.37
CA GLU A 78 3.95 24.57 17.76
C GLU A 78 3.76 24.72 16.25
N SER A 79 3.29 23.65 15.59
CA SER A 79 2.79 23.69 14.22
C SER A 79 1.25 23.68 14.25
N ARG A 80 0.64 24.77 13.82
CA ARG A 80 -0.82 24.89 13.74
C ARG A 80 -1.44 23.92 12.75
N THR A 81 -0.76 23.72 11.60
CA THR A 81 -1.29 22.96 10.47
C THR A 81 -0.46 21.72 10.20
N MET A 82 -1.12 20.57 10.10
CA MET A 82 -0.53 19.32 9.59
C MET A 82 -0.93 19.15 8.13
N VAL A 83 0.03 19.11 7.22
CA VAL A 83 -0.20 18.75 5.80
C VAL A 83 0.17 17.30 5.60
N ALA A 84 -0.78 16.47 5.19
CA ALA A 84 -0.54 15.03 5.20
C ALA A 84 -1.18 14.28 4.03
N THR A 85 -0.67 13.06 3.79
CA THR A 85 -1.38 12.05 3.02
C THR A 85 -2.31 11.25 3.96
N ASN A 86 -3.12 10.34 3.41
CA ASN A 86 -3.98 9.42 4.16
C ASN A 86 -3.23 8.57 5.22
N ALA A 87 -1.89 8.49 5.14
CA ALA A 87 -1.06 7.84 6.16
C ALA A 87 -1.11 8.53 7.54
N PHE A 88 -1.53 9.80 7.59
CA PHE A 88 -1.72 10.53 8.83
C PHE A 88 -3.14 10.34 9.32
N GLY A 89 -3.30 9.54 10.35
CA GLY A 89 -4.64 9.38 10.87
C GLY A 89 -4.85 8.25 11.85
N MET A 90 -4.37 7.06 11.60
CA MET A 90 -4.52 5.96 12.57
C MET A 90 -3.83 6.30 13.89
N GLY A 91 -4.58 6.21 14.99
CA GLY A 91 -4.05 6.50 16.33
C GLY A 91 -3.93 7.99 16.70
N ILE A 92 -4.38 8.92 15.85
CA ILE A 92 -4.34 10.35 16.16
C ILE A 92 -5.67 10.77 16.79
N ASP A 93 -5.59 11.21 18.03
CA ASP A 93 -6.71 11.75 18.79
C ASP A 93 -6.36 13.14 19.32
N LYS A 94 -6.62 14.17 18.51
CA LYS A 94 -6.53 15.58 18.89
C LYS A 94 -7.95 16.19 18.83
N PRO A 95 -8.56 16.52 19.97
CA PRO A 95 -9.97 16.89 20.01
C PRO A 95 -10.26 18.27 19.40
N ASP A 96 -9.31 19.19 19.47
CA ASP A 96 -9.44 20.61 19.13
C ASP A 96 -9.13 20.97 17.66
N VAL A 97 -9.17 19.99 16.75
CA VAL A 97 -9.02 20.27 15.31
C VAL A 97 -10.23 21.08 14.82
N ARG A 98 -9.98 22.32 14.39
CA ARG A 98 -11.06 23.22 13.93
C ARG A 98 -11.42 23.04 12.49
N ILE A 99 -10.48 22.59 11.67
CA ILE A 99 -10.73 22.44 10.24
C ILE A 99 -9.91 21.30 9.64
N VAL A 100 -10.55 20.51 8.79
CA VAL A 100 -9.92 19.54 7.89
C VAL A 100 -10.17 19.98 6.46
N ILE A 101 -9.12 20.17 5.68
CA ILE A 101 -9.21 20.63 4.28
C ILE A 101 -8.65 19.54 3.37
N HIS A 102 -9.41 19.15 2.36
CA HIS A 102 -8.96 18.28 1.29
C HIS A 102 -8.64 19.14 0.05
N ILE A 103 -7.35 19.22 -0.30
CA ILE A 103 -6.90 19.88 -1.53
C ILE A 103 -7.10 18.97 -2.73
N ASP A 104 -6.84 17.67 -2.54
CA ASP A 104 -7.04 16.64 -3.55
C ASP A 104 -8.27 15.80 -3.19
N MET A 105 -8.95 15.29 -4.22
CA MET A 105 -10.09 14.40 -4.04
C MET A 105 -9.65 13.14 -3.28
N PRO A 106 -10.33 12.77 -2.19
CA PRO A 106 -10.05 11.53 -1.43
C PRO A 106 -10.27 10.28 -2.30
N ASP A 107 -9.84 9.13 -1.81
CA ASP A 107 -9.93 7.87 -2.56
C ASP A 107 -11.33 7.32 -2.65
N SER A 108 -12.12 7.55 -1.61
CA SER A 108 -13.51 7.13 -1.52
C SER A 108 -14.30 8.04 -0.59
N PRO A 109 -15.65 8.00 -0.60
CA PRO A 109 -16.48 8.68 0.38
C PRO A 109 -16.18 8.25 1.82
N GLU A 110 -15.88 6.98 2.05
CA GLU A 110 -15.53 6.44 3.37
C GLU A 110 -14.22 7.05 3.88
N ALA A 111 -13.19 7.12 3.03
CA ALA A 111 -11.93 7.78 3.34
C ALA A 111 -12.16 9.26 3.68
N TYR A 112 -12.98 9.95 2.87
CA TYR A 112 -13.36 11.33 3.13
C TYR A 112 -14.00 11.51 4.51
N PHE A 113 -15.00 10.70 4.85
CA PHE A 113 -15.67 10.79 6.14
C PHE A 113 -14.75 10.45 7.32
N GLN A 114 -13.86 9.49 7.15
CA GLN A 114 -12.88 9.11 8.16
C GLN A 114 -11.88 10.26 8.42
N GLU A 115 -11.38 10.90 7.37
CA GLU A 115 -10.44 12.02 7.44
C GLU A 115 -11.12 13.28 7.95
N ALA A 116 -12.26 13.66 7.40
CA ALA A 116 -13.08 14.81 7.81
C ALA A 116 -13.54 14.68 9.27
N GLY A 117 -13.88 13.48 9.72
CA GLY A 117 -14.35 13.18 11.07
C GLY A 117 -13.32 13.43 12.18
N ARG A 118 -12.09 13.82 11.85
CA ARG A 118 -11.07 14.24 12.81
C ARG A 118 -11.33 15.63 13.37
N ALA A 119 -12.08 16.47 12.65
CA ALA A 119 -12.43 17.81 13.12
C ALA A 119 -13.51 17.77 14.20
N GLY A 120 -13.39 18.66 15.19
CA GLY A 120 -14.40 18.95 16.22
C GLY A 120 -14.74 17.78 17.13
N ARG A 121 -13.81 16.94 17.52
CA ARG A 121 -14.05 15.82 18.45
C ARG A 121 -14.39 16.29 19.87
N ASP A 122 -14.04 17.52 20.19
CA ASP A 122 -14.39 18.19 21.45
C ASP A 122 -15.83 18.74 21.47
N GLY A 123 -16.61 18.49 20.43
CA GLY A 123 -17.99 19.01 20.32
C GLY A 123 -18.11 20.46 19.88
N GLN A 124 -17.00 21.19 19.77
CA GLN A 124 -17.01 22.56 19.29
C GLN A 124 -17.18 22.62 17.76
N LYS A 125 -17.67 23.78 17.26
CA LYS A 125 -17.87 23.97 15.82
C LYS A 125 -16.60 23.76 15.05
N ALA A 126 -16.68 22.94 14.01
CA ALA A 126 -15.57 22.58 13.15
C ALA A 126 -16.03 22.43 11.69
N TYR A 127 -15.08 22.42 10.78
CA TYR A 127 -15.33 22.42 9.35
C TYR A 127 -14.55 21.32 8.64
N ALA A 128 -15.20 20.67 7.67
CA ALA A 128 -14.57 19.78 6.69
C ALA A 128 -14.76 20.39 5.31
N VAL A 129 -13.69 20.87 4.70
CA VAL A 129 -13.74 21.57 3.42
C VAL A 129 -13.07 20.75 2.35
N LEU A 130 -13.77 20.49 1.25
CA LEU A 130 -13.24 19.90 0.04
C LEU A 130 -13.05 20.98 -1.02
N LEU A 131 -11.82 21.25 -1.42
CA LEU A 131 -11.51 22.17 -2.53
C LEU A 131 -11.66 21.43 -3.86
N TYR A 132 -12.55 21.92 -4.70
CA TYR A 132 -12.88 21.32 -5.98
C TYR A 132 -12.51 22.24 -7.14
N ALA A 133 -11.72 21.73 -8.08
CA ALA A 133 -11.46 22.36 -9.37
C ALA A 133 -12.01 21.48 -10.51
N GLN A 134 -12.36 22.08 -11.65
CA GLN A 134 -12.88 21.32 -12.78
C GLN A 134 -11.88 20.23 -13.28
N SER A 135 -10.58 20.48 -13.15
CA SER A 135 -9.53 19.52 -13.45
C SER A 135 -9.57 18.26 -12.58
N ASP A 136 -10.17 18.33 -11.39
CA ASP A 136 -10.29 17.17 -10.50
C ASP A 136 -11.22 16.10 -11.09
N LYS A 137 -12.27 16.50 -11.81
CA LYS A 137 -13.18 15.57 -12.49
C LYS A 137 -12.43 14.73 -13.52
N THR A 138 -11.59 15.37 -14.33
CA THR A 138 -10.79 14.66 -15.33
C THR A 138 -9.79 13.71 -14.67
N THR A 139 -9.13 14.17 -13.63
CA THR A 139 -8.18 13.36 -12.85
C THR A 139 -8.87 12.17 -12.17
N LEU A 140 -10.06 12.38 -11.60
CA LEU A 140 -10.84 11.34 -10.95
C LEU A 140 -11.32 10.29 -11.96
N ASN A 141 -11.87 10.73 -13.10
CA ASN A 141 -12.30 9.82 -14.17
C ASN A 141 -11.15 8.97 -14.70
N LYS A 142 -9.97 9.58 -14.90
CA LYS A 142 -8.77 8.82 -15.29
C LYS A 142 -8.40 7.78 -14.22
N ARG A 143 -8.43 8.14 -12.95
CA ARG A 143 -8.14 7.20 -11.85
C ARG A 143 -9.14 6.04 -11.81
N ILE A 144 -10.42 6.32 -12.03
CA ILE A 144 -11.46 5.28 -12.09
C ILE A 144 -11.15 4.31 -13.23
N SER A 145 -10.86 4.81 -14.43
CA SER A 145 -10.52 3.94 -15.57
C SER A 145 -9.20 3.18 -15.38
N ASP A 146 -8.23 3.77 -14.68
CA ASP A 146 -6.97 3.10 -14.38
C ASP A 146 -7.13 2.00 -13.30
N THR A 147 -8.02 2.22 -12.33
CA THR A 147 -8.27 1.27 -11.23
C THR A 147 -9.26 0.16 -11.62
N PHE A 148 -10.22 0.49 -12.47
CA PHE A 148 -11.28 -0.41 -12.95
C PHE A 148 -11.28 -0.42 -14.49
N PRO A 149 -10.25 -1.02 -15.11
CA PRO A 149 -10.22 -1.16 -16.56
C PRO A 149 -11.40 -2.00 -17.05
N ASP A 150 -11.80 -1.79 -18.29
CA ASP A 150 -12.90 -2.51 -18.91
C ASP A 150 -12.58 -4.01 -19.10
N LYS A 151 -13.60 -4.81 -19.31
CA LYS A 151 -13.48 -6.28 -19.45
C LYS A 151 -12.60 -6.69 -20.63
N ASP A 152 -12.65 -5.94 -21.72
CA ASP A 152 -11.87 -6.27 -22.92
C ASP A 152 -10.39 -6.02 -22.68
N TYR A 153 -10.05 -4.95 -21.96
CA TYR A 153 -8.68 -4.70 -21.52
C TYR A 153 -8.17 -5.78 -20.55
N ILE A 154 -9.00 -6.17 -19.57
CA ILE A 154 -8.64 -7.23 -18.61
C ILE A 154 -8.38 -8.55 -19.36
N ARG A 155 -9.25 -8.89 -20.33
CA ARG A 155 -9.07 -10.08 -21.17
C ARG A 155 -7.78 -10.00 -21.96
N LYS A 156 -7.49 -8.85 -22.57
CA LYS A 156 -6.26 -8.64 -23.31
C LYS A 156 -5.03 -8.83 -22.41
N VAL A 157 -5.02 -8.26 -21.21
CA VAL A 157 -3.91 -8.49 -20.26
C VAL A 157 -3.74 -9.96 -19.92
N TYR A 158 -4.82 -10.72 -19.75
CA TYR A 158 -4.77 -12.15 -19.52
C TYR A 158 -4.19 -12.92 -20.70
N GLU A 159 -4.59 -12.60 -21.93
CA GLU A 159 -4.03 -13.18 -23.14
C GLU A 159 -2.54 -12.84 -23.29
N ASP A 160 -2.16 -11.59 -23.11
CA ASP A 160 -0.78 -11.13 -23.22
C ASP A 160 0.13 -11.74 -22.14
N ILE A 161 -0.37 -12.07 -20.94
CA ILE A 161 0.37 -12.82 -19.90
C ILE A 161 0.68 -14.25 -20.38
N ASN A 162 -0.29 -14.92 -21.02
CA ASN A 162 -0.05 -16.26 -21.56
C ASN A 162 1.00 -16.21 -22.68
N TYR A 163 0.98 -15.20 -23.54
CA TYR A 163 2.03 -14.98 -24.54
C TYR A 163 3.39 -14.68 -23.91
N TYR A 164 3.42 -13.85 -22.87
CA TYR A 164 4.67 -13.49 -22.19
C TYR A 164 5.38 -14.72 -21.62
N PHE A 165 4.64 -15.66 -21.06
CA PHE A 165 5.17 -16.92 -20.53
C PHE A 165 5.14 -18.08 -21.54
N GLN A 166 4.76 -17.83 -22.79
CA GLN A 166 4.67 -18.85 -23.85
C GLN A 166 3.80 -20.06 -23.46
N MET A 167 2.70 -19.80 -22.78
CA MET A 167 1.73 -20.82 -22.34
C MET A 167 0.52 -20.85 -23.25
N ALA A 168 -0.04 -22.04 -23.49
CA ALA A 168 -1.36 -22.14 -24.10
C ALA A 168 -2.43 -21.74 -23.08
N MET A 169 -3.53 -21.17 -23.59
CA MET A 169 -4.64 -20.75 -22.74
C MET A 169 -5.24 -21.96 -22.01
N GLY A 170 -5.26 -21.91 -20.66
CA GLY A 170 -5.71 -23.01 -19.81
C GLY A 170 -4.59 -23.91 -19.27
N ASP A 171 -3.38 -23.77 -19.78
CA ASP A 171 -2.19 -24.43 -19.24
C ASP A 171 -1.59 -23.63 -18.07
N GLY A 172 -0.63 -24.20 -17.37
CA GLY A 172 0.12 -23.52 -16.31
C GLY A 172 -0.52 -23.57 -14.93
N MET A 173 -1.57 -24.37 -14.74
CA MET A 173 -2.16 -24.56 -13.41
C MET A 173 -1.10 -25.10 -12.43
N GLY A 174 -0.87 -24.38 -11.32
CA GLY A 174 0.15 -24.70 -10.34
C GLY A 174 1.57 -24.29 -10.71
N CYS A 175 1.79 -23.67 -11.88
CA CYS A 175 3.10 -23.11 -12.25
C CYS A 175 3.29 -21.73 -11.65
N THR A 176 4.52 -21.43 -11.20
CA THR A 176 4.90 -20.11 -10.69
C THR A 176 6.03 -19.55 -11.54
N PHE A 177 5.91 -18.29 -11.91
CA PHE A 177 6.87 -17.60 -12.78
C PHE A 177 7.36 -16.31 -12.13
N ALA A 178 8.63 -15.96 -12.35
CA ALA A 178 9.13 -14.63 -12.05
C ALA A 178 8.55 -13.66 -13.07
N PHE A 179 7.90 -12.59 -12.58
CA PHE A 179 7.22 -11.61 -13.42
C PHE A 179 7.77 -10.20 -13.20
N ASN A 180 8.03 -9.51 -14.30
CA ASN A 180 8.43 -8.10 -14.29
C ASN A 180 7.37 -7.26 -15.00
N LEU A 181 6.60 -6.50 -14.21
CA LEU A 181 5.51 -5.68 -14.71
C LEU A 181 5.98 -4.62 -15.73
N ASP A 182 7.13 -3.98 -15.48
CA ASP A 182 7.64 -2.93 -16.36
C ASP A 182 8.09 -3.49 -17.72
N GLU A 183 8.69 -4.66 -17.72
CA GLU A 183 9.08 -5.37 -18.95
C GLU A 183 7.85 -5.83 -19.73
N PHE A 184 6.89 -6.45 -19.06
CA PHE A 184 5.60 -6.85 -19.62
C PHE A 184 4.89 -5.66 -20.28
N CYS A 185 4.77 -4.55 -19.55
CA CYS A 185 4.11 -3.34 -20.05
C CYS A 185 4.82 -2.75 -21.27
N ARG A 186 6.15 -2.79 -21.32
CA ARG A 186 6.91 -2.34 -22.51
C ARG A 186 6.67 -3.25 -23.72
N ASN A 187 6.69 -4.56 -23.51
CA ASN A 187 6.56 -5.54 -24.60
C ASN A 187 5.17 -5.51 -25.24
N PHE A 188 4.13 -5.39 -24.41
CA PHE A 188 2.72 -5.43 -24.87
C PHE A 188 2.03 -4.06 -24.93
N LYS A 189 2.78 -2.97 -24.70
CA LYS A 189 2.32 -1.58 -24.75
C LYS A 189 1.16 -1.28 -23.78
N HIS A 190 1.24 -1.83 -22.59
CA HIS A 190 0.31 -1.54 -21.50
C HIS A 190 0.77 -0.35 -20.66
N PHE A 191 -0.18 0.35 -20.05
CA PHE A 191 0.10 1.31 -18.99
C PHE A 191 0.25 0.56 -17.65
N PRO A 192 1.37 0.73 -16.92
CA PRO A 192 1.66 -0.06 -15.72
C PRO A 192 0.53 -0.06 -14.67
N VAL A 193 -0.08 1.10 -14.43
CA VAL A 193 -1.18 1.22 -13.43
C VAL A 193 -2.41 0.42 -13.83
N GLN A 194 -2.79 0.45 -15.11
CA GLN A 194 -3.95 -0.30 -15.62
C GLN A 194 -3.65 -1.80 -15.68
N ALA A 195 -2.44 -2.19 -16.08
CA ALA A 195 -2.03 -3.58 -16.12
C ALA A 195 -1.99 -4.20 -14.72
N ASP A 196 -1.41 -3.50 -13.74
CA ASP A 196 -1.41 -3.89 -12.33
C ASP A 196 -2.83 -4.06 -11.78
N SER A 197 -3.73 -3.12 -12.09
CA SER A 197 -5.13 -3.20 -11.70
C SER A 197 -5.84 -4.41 -12.34
N ALA A 198 -5.59 -4.67 -13.62
CA ALA A 198 -6.15 -5.83 -14.32
C ALA A 198 -5.66 -7.14 -13.72
N LEU A 199 -4.36 -7.26 -13.41
CA LEU A 199 -3.78 -8.44 -12.75
C LEU A 199 -4.39 -8.68 -11.37
N LYS A 200 -4.57 -7.63 -10.58
CA LYS A 200 -5.24 -7.71 -9.26
C LYS A 200 -6.71 -8.13 -9.38
N ILE A 201 -7.41 -7.69 -10.42
CA ILE A 201 -8.79 -8.13 -10.70
C ILE A 201 -8.81 -9.60 -11.10
N LEU A 202 -7.91 -10.05 -11.97
CA LEU A 202 -7.77 -11.45 -12.38
C LEU A 202 -7.45 -12.35 -11.18
N THR A 203 -6.60 -11.88 -10.25
CA THR A 203 -6.30 -12.59 -9.00
C THR A 203 -7.54 -12.76 -8.12
N ARG A 204 -8.30 -11.69 -7.93
CA ARG A 204 -9.56 -11.75 -7.14
C ARG A 204 -10.61 -12.65 -7.78
N ALA A 205 -10.60 -12.77 -9.10
CA ALA A 205 -11.49 -13.62 -9.86
C ALA A 205 -10.99 -15.08 -9.95
N GLY A 206 -9.79 -15.39 -9.43
CA GLY A 206 -9.22 -16.74 -9.39
C GLY A 206 -8.61 -17.24 -10.70
N TYR A 207 -8.34 -16.36 -11.66
CA TYR A 207 -7.69 -16.73 -12.92
C TYR A 207 -6.17 -16.91 -12.80
N LEU A 208 -5.55 -16.18 -11.88
CA LEU A 208 -4.12 -16.25 -11.59
C LEU A 208 -3.87 -15.76 -10.15
N GLU A 209 -2.66 -15.98 -9.64
CA GLU A 209 -2.18 -15.38 -8.40
C GLU A 209 -1.05 -14.39 -8.76
N TYR A 210 -1.29 -13.10 -8.50
CA TYR A 210 -0.31 -12.03 -8.72
C TYR A 210 0.04 -11.39 -7.38
N THR A 211 1.31 -11.43 -7.02
CA THR A 211 1.84 -10.82 -5.81
C THR A 211 2.82 -9.71 -6.18
N ASP A 212 2.68 -8.57 -5.53
CA ASP A 212 3.48 -7.35 -5.74
C ASP A 212 4.74 -7.34 -4.84
N GLU A 213 5.08 -8.48 -4.25
CA GLU A 213 6.18 -8.58 -3.31
C GLU A 213 7.51 -8.53 -4.06
N GLN A 214 8.22 -7.43 -3.91
CA GLN A 214 9.56 -7.20 -4.46
C GLN A 214 10.66 -8.02 -3.77
N ASP A 215 10.35 -8.72 -2.71
CA ASP A 215 11.33 -9.56 -2.03
C ASP A 215 11.33 -10.96 -2.62
N ASN A 216 12.49 -11.36 -3.15
CA ASN A 216 12.86 -12.74 -3.49
C ASN A 216 12.87 -13.65 -2.23
N ALA A 217 11.91 -13.50 -1.35
CA ALA A 217 11.78 -14.35 -0.19
C ALA A 217 11.28 -15.71 -0.65
N SER A 218 12.13 -16.70 -0.53
CA SER A 218 11.75 -18.10 -0.78
C SER A 218 10.57 -18.48 0.10
N ARG A 219 9.59 -19.19 -0.49
CA ARG A 219 8.40 -19.69 0.22
C ARG A 219 8.41 -21.19 0.24
N ILE A 220 7.96 -21.79 1.33
CA ILE A 220 7.85 -23.25 1.48
C ILE A 220 6.43 -23.61 1.93
N LEU A 221 5.86 -24.61 1.26
CA LEU A 221 4.67 -25.33 1.66
C LEU A 221 4.97 -26.83 1.63
N PHE A 222 4.71 -27.55 2.71
CA PHE A 222 4.78 -29.01 2.70
C PHE A 222 3.49 -29.59 2.13
N THR A 223 3.57 -30.22 0.94
CA THR A 223 2.43 -30.85 0.26
C THR A 223 2.09 -32.22 0.84
N MET A 224 3.00 -32.82 1.62
CA MET A 224 2.80 -34.10 2.31
C MET A 224 2.30 -33.93 3.75
N LYS A 225 1.69 -34.98 4.29
CA LYS A 225 1.24 -34.97 5.70
C LYS A 225 2.44 -35.04 6.65
N ARG A 226 2.29 -34.49 7.85
CA ARG A 226 3.33 -34.46 8.88
C ARG A 226 3.89 -35.83 9.21
N ASP A 227 3.05 -36.87 9.20
CA ASP A 227 3.45 -38.27 9.50
C ASP A 227 4.25 -38.88 8.36
N GLU A 228 4.15 -38.39 7.16
CA GLU A 228 4.89 -38.85 5.98
C GLU A 228 6.31 -38.29 5.94
N LEU A 229 6.52 -37.11 6.53
CA LEU A 229 7.83 -36.48 6.67
C LEU A 229 8.84 -37.36 7.43
N TYR A 230 8.39 -38.15 8.41
CA TYR A 230 9.25 -39.10 9.12
C TYR A 230 9.70 -40.28 8.27
N LYS A 231 9.05 -40.52 7.14
CA LYS A 231 9.42 -41.56 6.18
C LYS A 231 10.48 -41.10 5.17
N LEU A 232 10.73 -39.78 5.09
CA LEU A 232 11.81 -39.20 4.28
C LEU A 232 13.17 -39.33 4.98
N HIS A 233 13.46 -40.49 5.56
CA HIS A 233 14.82 -40.83 5.99
C HIS A 233 15.68 -41.13 4.73
N GLU A 234 16.03 -40.08 4.02
CA GLU A 234 17.08 -40.17 3.02
C GLU A 234 18.44 -40.10 3.73
N ASN A 235 19.41 -40.85 3.20
CA ASN A 235 20.79 -40.96 3.71
C ASN A 235 21.59 -39.62 3.67
N ASP A 236 20.91 -38.46 3.53
CA ASP A 236 21.51 -37.13 3.51
C ASP A 236 21.20 -36.38 4.82
N THR A 237 22.19 -36.39 5.70
CA THR A 237 22.14 -35.70 7.00
C THR A 237 21.89 -34.21 6.87
N ASP A 238 22.29 -33.56 5.78
CA ASP A 238 22.07 -32.14 5.52
C ASP A 238 20.61 -31.86 5.22
N THR A 239 19.94 -32.69 4.45
CA THR A 239 18.51 -32.60 4.12
C THR A 239 17.65 -32.73 5.37
N GLU A 240 17.91 -33.73 6.21
CA GLU A 240 17.20 -33.94 7.46
C GLU A 240 17.40 -32.75 8.43
N LYS A 241 18.64 -32.29 8.56
CA LYS A 241 18.99 -31.13 9.37
C LYS A 241 18.25 -29.88 8.92
N LEU A 242 18.20 -29.60 7.61
CA LEU A 242 17.53 -28.44 7.04
C LEU A 242 16.02 -28.50 7.26
N ILE A 243 15.36 -29.65 7.00
CA ILE A 243 13.93 -29.84 7.24
C ILE A 243 13.59 -29.59 8.72
N ASN A 244 14.34 -30.14 9.64
CA ASN A 244 14.13 -29.95 11.07
C ASN A 244 14.27 -28.48 11.49
N ILE A 245 15.21 -27.73 10.93
CA ILE A 245 15.39 -26.30 11.19
C ILE A 245 14.19 -25.52 10.65
N ILE A 246 13.72 -25.83 9.44
CA ILE A 246 12.56 -25.20 8.83
C ILE A 246 11.31 -25.41 9.69
N LEU A 247 11.04 -26.66 10.08
CA LEU A 247 9.88 -27.00 10.92
C LEU A 247 9.88 -26.33 12.29
N ARG A 248 11.07 -26.06 12.87
CA ARG A 248 11.22 -25.37 14.16
C ARG A 248 11.18 -23.86 14.04
N SER A 249 11.47 -23.32 12.85
CA SER A 249 11.63 -21.87 12.65
C SER A 249 10.36 -21.20 12.13
N TYR A 250 9.50 -21.96 11.44
CA TYR A 250 8.34 -21.42 10.75
C TYR A 250 7.07 -22.19 11.12
N THR A 251 5.95 -21.50 11.20
CA THR A 251 4.64 -22.07 11.51
C THR A 251 3.74 -22.06 10.28
N GLY A 252 2.71 -22.92 10.25
CA GLY A 252 1.73 -22.95 9.15
C GLY A 252 2.18 -23.69 7.88
N LEU A 253 3.38 -24.26 7.85
CA LEU A 253 4.01 -24.90 6.69
C LEU A 253 3.20 -26.00 5.98
N PHE A 254 2.17 -26.55 6.63
CA PHE A 254 1.31 -27.60 6.07
C PHE A 254 -0.05 -27.11 5.59
N THR A 255 -0.33 -25.83 5.81
CA THR A 255 -1.64 -25.22 5.50
C THR A 255 -1.54 -24.09 4.50
N ASP A 256 -0.41 -23.38 4.47
CA ASP A 256 -0.17 -22.24 3.59
C ASP A 256 1.34 -22.04 3.35
N TYR A 257 1.68 -21.23 2.35
CA TYR A 257 3.06 -20.86 2.08
C TYR A 257 3.64 -20.02 3.22
N ALA A 258 4.72 -20.48 3.82
CA ALA A 258 5.50 -19.71 4.78
C ALA A 258 6.74 -19.10 4.12
N TYR A 259 6.94 -17.80 4.34
CA TYR A 259 8.15 -17.10 3.89
C TYR A 259 9.36 -17.55 4.72
N ILE A 260 10.43 -17.94 4.03
CA ILE A 260 11.69 -18.32 4.68
C ILE A 260 12.77 -17.28 4.40
N ASN A 261 13.59 -17.04 5.40
CA ASN A 261 14.79 -16.21 5.27
C ASN A 261 16.00 -17.14 5.09
N GLU A 262 16.56 -17.17 3.88
CA GLU A 262 17.68 -18.03 3.52
C GLU A 262 18.93 -17.75 4.35
N ASP A 263 19.24 -16.49 4.67
CA ASP A 263 20.39 -16.11 5.49
C ASP A 263 20.26 -16.66 6.93
N SER A 264 19.04 -16.64 7.46
CA SER A 264 18.74 -17.26 8.77
C SER A 264 18.92 -18.80 8.70
N LEU A 265 18.54 -19.43 7.60
CA LEU A 265 18.76 -20.86 7.41
C LEU A 265 20.25 -21.20 7.28
N VAL A 266 21.05 -20.39 6.58
CA VAL A 266 22.53 -20.54 6.50
C VAL A 266 23.13 -20.50 7.90
N ILE A 267 22.79 -19.47 8.70
CA ILE A 267 23.32 -19.29 10.07
C ILE A 267 22.95 -20.48 10.97
N ARG A 268 21.70 -20.94 10.92
CA ARG A 268 21.19 -22.00 11.81
C ARG A 268 21.63 -23.40 11.39
N SER A 269 21.74 -23.65 10.08
CA SER A 269 22.13 -24.97 9.57
C SER A 269 23.64 -25.13 9.48
N GLY A 270 24.39 -24.04 9.32
CA GLY A 270 25.81 -24.08 8.98
C GLY A 270 26.09 -24.57 7.56
N LEU A 271 25.05 -24.70 6.73
CA LEU A 271 25.17 -25.07 5.31
C LEU A 271 25.42 -23.83 4.46
N THR A 272 26.04 -24.00 3.30
CA THR A 272 26.17 -22.91 2.34
C THR A 272 24.82 -22.60 1.68
N ARG A 273 24.61 -21.35 1.23
CA ARG A 273 23.40 -20.95 0.50
C ARG A 273 23.15 -21.84 -0.73
N GLN A 274 24.22 -22.16 -1.46
CA GLN A 274 24.16 -23.05 -2.62
C GLN A 274 23.64 -24.44 -2.23
N ARG A 275 24.13 -25.01 -1.13
CA ARG A 275 23.69 -26.32 -0.66
C ARG A 275 22.23 -26.34 -0.21
N ILE A 276 21.79 -25.29 0.48
CA ILE A 276 20.37 -25.13 0.85
C ILE A 276 19.49 -25.09 -0.40
N TYR A 277 19.86 -24.30 -1.41
CA TYR A 277 19.13 -24.22 -2.66
C TYR A 277 19.03 -25.58 -3.38
N GLU A 278 20.13 -26.31 -3.47
CA GLU A 278 20.17 -27.66 -4.08
C GLU A 278 19.23 -28.63 -3.36
N ILE A 279 19.24 -28.64 -2.03
CA ILE A 279 18.35 -29.49 -1.22
C ILE A 279 16.89 -29.12 -1.45
N LEU A 280 16.52 -27.82 -1.38
CA LEU A 280 15.16 -27.36 -1.58
C LEU A 280 14.66 -27.69 -3.00
N LEU A 281 15.50 -27.50 -4.00
CA LEU A 281 15.17 -27.83 -5.39
C LEU A 281 14.99 -29.36 -5.58
N ALA A 282 15.83 -30.19 -4.94
CA ALA A 282 15.69 -31.63 -4.98
C ALA A 282 14.39 -32.11 -4.32
N LEU A 283 14.01 -31.52 -3.19
CA LEU A 283 12.75 -31.80 -2.51
C LEU A 283 11.53 -31.40 -3.36
N THR A 284 11.56 -30.24 -4.01
CA THR A 284 10.47 -29.78 -4.88
C THR A 284 10.25 -30.66 -6.12
N ARG A 285 11.31 -31.31 -6.63
CA ARG A 285 11.20 -32.21 -7.79
C ARG A 285 10.69 -33.59 -7.45
N ARG A 286 10.76 -34.02 -6.21
CA ARG A 286 10.38 -35.34 -5.73
C ARG A 286 8.99 -35.41 -5.12
N HIS A 287 8.49 -34.27 -4.71
CA HIS A 287 7.23 -34.08 -3.97
C HIS A 287 6.51 -32.83 -4.38
#